data_3f313af137b7c7000134191575a999f7
#
_entry.id   3f313af137b7c7000134191575a999f7
#
_cell.length_a   1.000
_cell.length_b   1.000
_cell.length_c   1.000
_cell.angle_alpha   90.00
_cell.angle_beta   90.00
_cell.angle_gamma   90.00
#
_symmetry.space_group_name_H-M   'P 1'
#
loop_
_entity.id
_entity.type
_entity.pdbx_description
1 polymer ?
#
loop_
_entity_poly.entity_id
_entity_poly.type
_entity_poly.pdbx_seq_one_letter_code
_entity_poly.pdbx_strand_id
1 'polypeptide(L)'
;MTAQSTAGGSDANRVCSQSGQRDILALIEDSYTREILTCLQDGPKPAHSVVANCDCSRPTVYRRLARLEETGVVSTSVRYDPDGHHRKRFHLCVDKITITLNESGIAIDTQRA
;
A
#
# COMPACT_ATOMS: atom_id res chain seq x y z
N MET A 1 -0.13 -29.89 -5.18
CA MET A 1 -0.10 -29.33 -5.42
C MET A 1 0.51 -28.53 -5.61
N THR A 2 0.90 -28.39 -5.65
CA THR A 2 1.43 -27.76 -5.77
C THR A 2 1.47 -26.77 -6.21
N ALA A 3 1.07 -26.45 -6.16
CA ALA A 3 0.81 -25.52 -6.70
C ALA A 3 1.59 -24.46 -6.57
N GLN A 4 1.97 -24.36 -5.96
CA GLN A 4 2.52 -23.45 -5.82
C GLN A 4 3.43 -23.06 -6.57
N SER A 5 3.63 -23.51 -6.80
CA SER A 5 4.53 -23.15 -7.43
C SER A 5 4.39 -22.26 -8.38
N THR A 6 3.50 -22.26 -8.83
CA THR A 6 3.29 -21.34 -9.67
C THR A 6 3.74 -20.09 -9.33
N ALA A 7 3.95 -19.93 -8.22
CA ALA A 7 4.29 -18.71 -7.79
C ALA A 7 5.62 -18.25 -8.24
N GLY A 8 6.40 -19.08 -8.75
CA GLY A 8 7.69 -18.69 -9.16
C GLY A 8 7.70 -17.47 -10.02
N GLY A 9 6.79 -17.41 -10.95
CA GLY A 9 6.78 -16.32 -11.87
C GLY A 9 6.32 -15.03 -11.25
N SER A 10 5.73 -15.09 -10.09
CA SER A 10 5.20 -13.89 -9.49
C SER A 10 6.15 -13.19 -8.54
N ASP A 11 7.37 -13.67 -8.40
CA ASP A 11 8.29 -13.03 -7.48
C ASP A 11 8.50 -11.56 -7.81
N ALA A 12 8.50 -11.22 -9.08
CA ALA A 12 8.67 -9.82 -9.46
C ALA A 12 7.55 -8.94 -8.99
N ASN A 13 6.39 -9.52 -8.68
CA ASN A 13 5.24 -8.76 -8.24
C ASN A 13 5.06 -8.78 -6.73
N ARG A 14 5.88 -9.51 -6.02
CA ARG A 14 5.79 -9.54 -4.59
C ARG A 14 6.46 -8.33 -3.99
N VAL A 15 5.80 -7.73 -3.05
CA VAL A 15 6.25 -6.49 -2.46
C VAL A 15 6.82 -6.68 -1.08
N CYS A 16 6.52 -7.77 -0.40
CA CYS A 16 6.90 -7.91 1.00
C CYS A 16 7.33 -9.31 1.37
N SER A 17 8.13 -9.38 2.44
CA SER A 17 8.52 -10.63 3.06
C SER A 17 7.36 -11.13 3.91
N GLN A 18 7.57 -12.24 4.63
CA GLN A 18 6.54 -12.75 5.51
C GLN A 18 6.10 -11.74 6.56
N SER A 19 7.04 -11.00 7.15
CA SER A 19 6.66 -10.00 8.13
C SER A 19 5.88 -8.88 7.47
N GLY A 20 6.24 -8.51 6.23
CA GLY A 20 5.47 -7.54 5.49
C GLY A 20 4.07 -8.02 5.18
N GLN A 21 3.90 -9.32 4.96
CA GLN A 21 2.57 -9.88 4.71
C GLN A 21 1.66 -9.72 5.92
N ARG A 22 2.20 -9.94 7.13
CA ARG A 22 1.42 -9.74 8.34
C ARG A 22 1.04 -8.28 8.49
N ASP A 23 1.96 -7.38 8.16
CA ASP A 23 1.69 -5.96 8.27
C ASP A 23 0.61 -5.55 7.29
N ILE A 24 0.58 -6.13 6.10
CA ILE A 24 -0.46 -5.85 5.12
C ILE A 24 -1.82 -6.27 5.65
N LEU A 25 -1.92 -7.45 6.27
CA LEU A 25 -3.18 -7.89 6.83
C LEU A 25 -3.67 -6.94 7.91
N ALA A 26 -2.78 -6.52 8.80
CA ALA A 26 -3.13 -5.60 9.86
C ALA A 26 -3.58 -4.26 9.30
N LEU A 27 -2.93 -3.79 8.23
CA LEU A 27 -3.29 -2.53 7.62
C LEU A 27 -4.66 -2.61 6.97
N ILE A 28 -4.94 -3.69 6.24
CA ILE A 28 -6.21 -3.85 5.54
C ILE A 28 -7.37 -3.97 6.50
N GLU A 29 -7.11 -4.51 7.69
CA GLU A 29 -8.15 -4.62 8.70
C GLU A 29 -8.63 -3.25 9.16
N ASP A 30 -7.78 -2.24 9.10
CA ASP A 30 -8.07 -0.91 9.59
C ASP A 30 -8.91 -0.12 8.57
N SER A 31 -10.04 0.42 9.00
CA SER A 31 -10.93 1.13 8.10
C SER A 31 -10.32 2.42 7.59
N TYR A 32 -9.51 3.10 8.39
CA TYR A 32 -8.87 4.34 7.94
C TYR A 32 -7.86 4.05 6.85
N THR A 33 -7.14 2.93 6.94
CA THR A 33 -6.22 2.52 5.90
C THR A 33 -6.98 2.28 4.59
N ARG A 34 -8.12 1.62 4.67
CA ARG A 34 -8.92 1.36 3.47
C ARG A 34 -9.40 2.66 2.83
N GLU A 35 -9.78 3.66 3.64
CA GLU A 35 -10.17 4.96 3.10
C GLU A 35 -9.00 5.63 2.39
N ILE A 36 -7.81 5.55 2.96
CA ILE A 36 -6.62 6.15 2.35
C ILE A 36 -6.33 5.48 1.01
N LEU A 37 -6.39 4.16 0.98
CA LEU A 37 -6.13 3.43 -0.26
C LEU A 37 -7.16 3.79 -1.34
N THR A 38 -8.40 3.92 -0.96
CA THR A 38 -9.45 4.34 -1.90
C THR A 38 -9.17 5.74 -2.43
N CYS A 39 -8.76 6.64 -1.55
CA CYS A 39 -8.44 8.00 -1.94
C CYS A 39 -7.31 8.04 -2.97
N LEU A 40 -6.32 7.16 -2.82
CA LEU A 40 -5.16 7.15 -3.71
C LEU A 40 -5.43 6.47 -5.06
N GLN A 41 -6.58 5.83 -5.22
CA GLN A 41 -6.90 5.21 -6.50
C GLN A 41 -7.10 6.22 -7.61
N ASP A 42 -7.41 7.46 -7.28
CA ASP A 42 -7.59 8.51 -8.28
C ASP A 42 -6.25 9.04 -8.80
N GLY A 43 -5.16 8.64 -8.19
CA GLY A 43 -3.83 9.08 -8.60
C GLY A 43 -3.03 9.59 -7.43
N PRO A 44 -1.78 9.99 -7.66
CA PRO A 44 -0.91 10.46 -6.59
C PRO A 44 -1.47 11.70 -5.90
N LYS A 45 -1.33 11.75 -4.58
CA LYS A 45 -1.82 12.87 -3.79
C LYS A 45 -0.85 13.21 -2.66
N PRO A 46 -0.71 14.50 -2.33
CA PRO A 46 0.05 14.87 -1.14
C PRO A 46 -0.74 14.51 0.12
N ALA A 47 -0.05 14.39 1.22
CA ALA A 47 -0.68 13.95 2.47
C ALA A 47 -1.84 14.86 2.89
N HIS A 48 -1.72 16.18 2.68
CA HIS A 48 -2.80 17.07 3.10
C HIS A 48 -4.10 16.82 2.32
N SER A 49 -3.99 16.39 1.06
CA SER A 49 -5.19 16.05 0.29
C SER A 49 -5.81 14.77 0.82
N VAL A 50 -4.98 13.81 1.23
CA VAL A 50 -5.49 12.58 1.81
C VAL A 50 -6.22 12.89 3.13
N VAL A 51 -5.63 13.76 3.96
CA VAL A 51 -6.26 14.18 5.20
C VAL A 51 -7.63 14.81 4.93
N ALA A 52 -7.72 15.65 3.90
CA ALA A 52 -8.98 16.33 3.58
C ALA A 52 -10.05 15.35 3.11
N ASN A 53 -9.66 14.22 2.56
CA ASN A 53 -10.62 13.25 2.00
C ASN A 53 -10.91 12.05 2.89
N CYS A 54 -10.25 11.97 4.04
CA CYS A 54 -10.46 10.86 4.95
C CYS A 54 -11.08 11.36 6.25
N ASP A 55 -11.89 10.51 6.86
CA ASP A 55 -12.57 10.86 8.10
C ASP A 55 -11.72 10.43 9.28
N CYS A 56 -10.48 10.93 9.35
CA CYS A 56 -9.61 10.66 10.46
C CYS A 56 -8.64 11.81 10.65
N SER A 57 -7.98 11.81 11.78
CA SER A 57 -7.10 12.92 12.14
C SER A 57 -5.82 12.93 11.30
N ARG A 58 -5.21 14.09 11.21
CA ARG A 58 -3.95 14.24 10.50
C ARG A 58 -2.87 13.28 11.01
N PRO A 59 -2.63 13.17 12.33
CA PRO A 59 -1.62 12.21 12.80
C PRO A 59 -1.93 10.77 12.40
N THR A 60 -3.20 10.39 12.39
CA THR A 60 -3.59 9.05 11.98
C THR A 60 -3.26 8.81 10.52
N VAL A 61 -3.59 9.77 9.65
CA VAL A 61 -3.29 9.64 8.22
C VAL A 61 -1.79 9.51 8.02
N TYR A 62 -0.99 10.35 8.67
CA TYR A 62 0.46 10.30 8.48
C TYR A 62 1.05 8.97 8.95
N ARG A 63 0.56 8.44 10.07
CA ARG A 63 1.05 7.15 10.56
C ARG A 63 0.67 6.02 9.60
N ARG A 64 -0.55 6.04 9.09
CA ARG A 64 -1.00 5.00 8.16
C ARG A 64 -0.24 5.07 6.85
N LEU A 65 0.00 6.27 6.34
CA LEU A 65 0.77 6.43 5.11
C LEU A 65 2.19 5.91 5.29
N ALA A 66 2.82 6.19 6.44
CA ALA A 66 4.16 5.70 6.72
C ALA A 66 4.19 4.17 6.73
N ARG A 67 3.19 3.55 7.35
CA ARG A 67 3.13 2.09 7.39
C ARG A 67 2.90 1.51 5.99
N LEU A 68 2.04 2.14 5.20
CA LEU A 68 1.81 1.69 3.83
C LEU A 68 3.06 1.81 2.99
N GLU A 69 3.85 2.85 3.23
CA GLU A 69 5.11 3.02 2.51
C GLU A 69 6.10 1.93 2.91
N GLU A 70 6.16 1.60 4.19
CA GLU A 70 7.08 0.55 4.69
C GLU A 70 6.76 -0.81 4.06
N THR A 71 5.50 -1.10 3.83
CA THR A 71 5.11 -2.39 3.27
C THR A 71 5.24 -2.41 1.74
N GLY A 72 5.47 -1.27 1.12
CA GLY A 72 5.58 -1.21 -0.33
C GLY A 72 4.26 -1.07 -1.07
N VAL A 73 3.14 -1.00 -0.36
CA VAL A 73 1.84 -0.82 -0.99
C VAL A 73 1.72 0.58 -1.57
N VAL A 74 2.36 1.55 -0.92
CA VAL A 74 2.36 2.94 -1.33
C VAL A 74 3.81 3.39 -1.49
N SER A 75 4.07 4.22 -2.47
CA SER A 75 5.38 4.81 -2.67
C SER A 75 5.24 6.32 -2.73
N THR A 76 6.36 7.01 -2.67
CA THR A 76 6.35 8.47 -2.71
C THR A 76 7.19 8.99 -3.85
N SER A 77 6.82 10.15 -4.34
CA SER A 77 7.62 10.88 -5.31
C SER A 77 7.56 12.35 -4.93
N VAL A 78 8.53 13.11 -5.40
CA VAL A 78 8.58 14.53 -5.13
C VAL A 78 8.26 15.27 -6.41
N ARG A 79 7.31 16.19 -6.34
CA ARG A 79 6.99 17.06 -7.46
C ARG A 79 7.70 18.38 -7.24
N TYR A 80 8.43 18.82 -8.27
CA TYR A 80 9.15 20.07 -8.23
C TYR A 80 8.34 21.12 -8.98
N ASP A 81 7.94 22.16 -8.28
CA ASP A 81 7.18 23.24 -8.90
C ASP A 81 8.13 24.34 -9.36
N PRO A 82 7.75 25.08 -10.41
CA PRO A 82 8.60 26.16 -10.92
C PRO A 82 8.88 27.26 -9.90
N ASP A 83 8.02 27.39 -8.88
CA ASP A 83 8.20 28.40 -7.85
C ASP A 83 9.15 27.94 -6.74
N GLY A 84 9.78 26.79 -6.91
CA GLY A 84 10.76 26.30 -5.96
C GLY A 84 10.23 25.43 -4.84
N HIS A 85 8.93 25.19 -4.82
CA HIS A 85 8.35 24.31 -3.81
C HIS A 85 8.50 22.86 -4.20
N HIS A 86 8.75 22.01 -3.21
CA HIS A 86 8.85 20.57 -3.42
C HIS A 86 7.74 19.92 -2.64
N ARG A 87 6.91 19.13 -3.33
CA ARG A 87 5.77 18.49 -2.71
C ARG A 87 5.90 16.98 -2.80
N LYS A 88 5.86 16.33 -1.64
CA LYS A 88 5.88 14.88 -1.57
C LYS A 88 4.47 14.37 -1.86
N ARG A 89 4.37 13.43 -2.77
CA ARG A 89 3.09 12.85 -3.16
C ARG A 89 3.14 11.34 -2.94
N PHE A 90 2.03 10.79 -2.49
CA PHE A 90 1.89 9.36 -2.25
C PHE A 90 1.08 8.75 -3.38
N HIS A 91 1.46 7.56 -3.81
CA HIS A 91 0.72 6.87 -4.86
C HIS A 91 0.71 5.37 -4.61
N LEU A 92 -0.32 4.70 -5.11
CA LEU A 92 -0.43 3.25 -4.99
C LEU A 92 0.55 2.57 -5.93
N CYS A 93 1.27 1.58 -5.40
CA CYS A 93 2.15 0.74 -6.19
C CYS A 93 1.52 -0.61 -6.47
N VAL A 94 0.45 -0.94 -5.78
CA VAL A 94 -0.18 -2.24 -5.82
C VAL A 94 -1.62 -2.05 -6.22
N ASP A 95 -2.12 -2.83 -7.17
CA ASP A 95 -3.52 -2.76 -7.55
C ASP A 95 -4.28 -4.02 -7.16
N LYS A 96 -3.59 -5.02 -6.66
CA LYS A 96 -4.27 -6.25 -6.26
C LYS A 96 -3.53 -6.93 -5.12
N ILE A 97 -4.27 -7.33 -4.12
CA ILE A 97 -3.75 -8.11 -3.00
C ILE A 97 -4.57 -9.39 -2.94
N THR A 98 -3.89 -10.52 -3.00
CA THR A 98 -4.54 -11.81 -2.98
C THR A 98 -4.18 -12.57 -1.71
N ILE A 99 -5.18 -13.07 -1.02
CA ILE A 99 -4.99 -13.87 0.17
C ILE A 99 -5.35 -15.29 -0.18
N THR A 100 -4.41 -16.20 0.01
CA THR A 100 -4.60 -17.61 -0.29
C THR A 100 -4.52 -18.42 0.99
N LEU A 101 -5.46 -19.32 1.17
CA LEU A 101 -5.45 -20.25 2.30
C LEU A 101 -4.95 -21.60 1.79
N ASN A 102 -3.96 -22.14 2.45
CA ASN A 102 -3.41 -23.44 2.07
C ASN A 102 -2.99 -24.20 3.31
N GLU A 103 -2.41 -25.39 3.11
CA GLU A 103 -2.02 -26.23 4.22
C GLU A 103 -0.99 -25.59 5.11
N SER A 104 -0.18 -24.72 4.58
CA SER A 104 0.85 -24.03 5.35
C SER A 104 0.31 -22.81 6.08
N GLY A 105 -0.95 -22.44 5.84
CA GLY A 105 -1.56 -21.29 6.48
C GLY A 105 -2.05 -20.27 5.47
N ILE A 106 -1.70 -19.01 5.68
CA ILE A 106 -2.16 -17.91 4.85
C ILE A 106 -0.98 -17.34 4.07
N ALA A 107 -1.15 -17.22 2.78
CA ALA A 107 -0.15 -16.57 1.92
C ALA A 107 -0.76 -15.30 1.34
N ILE A 108 0.03 -14.25 1.25
CA ILE A 108 -0.41 -12.97 0.71
C ILE A 108 0.49 -12.60 -0.45
N ASP A 109 -0.12 -12.34 -1.59
CA ASP A 109 0.60 -11.91 -2.77
C ASP A 109 0.08 -10.54 -3.19
N THR A 110 1.00 -9.70 -3.65
CA THR A 110 0.63 -8.38 -4.13
C THR A 110 1.06 -8.25 -5.58
N GLN A 111 0.27 -7.55 -6.37
CA GLN A 111 0.62 -7.29 -7.76
C GLN A 111 0.75 -5.79 -7.96
N ARG A 112 1.82 -5.40 -8.61
CA ARG A 112 2.07 -3.99 -8.90
C ARG A 112 1.11 -3.49 -9.96
N ALA A 113 0.76 -2.25 -9.79
CA ALA A 113 -0.12 -1.58 -10.75
C ALA A 113 0.59 -1.38 -12.09
#